data_68de9b049a0acff895dbf801a7df877d
#
_entry.id   68de9b049a0acff895dbf801a7df877d
#
_cell.length_a   1.000
_cell.length_b   1.000
_cell.length_c   1.000
_cell.angle_alpha   90.00
_cell.angle_beta   90.00
_cell.angle_gamma   90.00
#
_symmetry.space_group_name_H-M   'P 1'
#
loop_
_entity.id
_entity.type
_entity.pdbx_description
1 polymer ?
#
loop_
_entity_poly.entity_id
_entity_poly.type
_entity_poly.pdbx_seq_one_letter_code
_entity_poly.pdbx_strand_id
1 'polypeptide(L)'
;MSQQPVSDTPTPDAPATELTSLFPQGEGIQAQIERRQRNAAIWRFVFLAATSLAVVILTTLLLSIINQSFGLVAEQTNIPESQLIVNYQKSRMLEATNVQLSSEDDTALVEGIASDPTGVGLLGFAYYAQNQESLRALSVGGVAPTAEAVQSGTYPLARPLLLYTTATIVAEKAQVGAFLTYYLQHADEIMTDIGYFPLDEATLAEQERTLLALLGVSELPTIVPANYEGDIVISGSSSLSPVTREVAKRFRAEGFQGGIKIASVGTGTGVADFCAANGAVDIVNASRAITQLELESCRTNGLNPVATVVGADALAVVVSAQNEFATDITLEQAGLLFSSAVNWSDVDAAWPAAAINRYIPTADSGTMDFFVATIFAGQTLADLPFDSLVTVFKDNVSAGRCRAVEAEQRFYADRFVCDTEEAFTARCEGASPTTGCTLAPRDHASVQAMVQKDVDQPEILQAWFLAESLFNRQEIIT
;
A
#
# COMPACT_ATOMS: atom_id res chain seq x y z
N MET A 1 75.81 -11.68 -54.21
CA MET A 1 76.85 -10.73 -54.61
C MET A 1 77.15 -9.93 -53.40
N SER A 2 78.27 -10.24 -52.90
CA SER A 2 79.54 -9.57 -52.79
C SER A 2 79.60 -8.84 -51.45
N GLN A 3 80.25 -9.46 -50.44
CA GLN A 3 81.61 -9.36 -49.96
C GLN A 3 81.95 -7.95 -49.52
N GLN A 4 82.13 -7.83 -48.16
CA GLN A 4 83.43 -7.77 -47.41
C GLN A 4 84.22 -6.52 -47.68
N PRO A 5 85.21 -6.24 -46.84
CA PRO A 5 85.40 -6.27 -45.38
C PRO A 5 86.16 -5.00 -44.85
N VAL A 6 86.77 -5.19 -43.71
CA VAL A 6 87.97 -4.58 -43.13
C VAL A 6 87.81 -3.68 -41.96
N SER A 7 88.12 -4.21 -40.84
CA SER A 7 89.25 -4.05 -39.90
C SER A 7 89.60 -2.60 -39.55
N ASP A 8 89.62 -2.33 -38.28
CA ASP A 8 90.92 -2.28 -37.50
C ASP A 8 90.59 -1.94 -36.03
N THR A 9 91.15 -2.72 -35.21
CA THR A 9 91.54 -2.39 -33.85
C THR A 9 92.76 -1.43 -33.93
N PRO A 10 93.30 -0.84 -32.88
CA PRO A 10 92.99 -0.87 -31.44
C PRO A 10 93.21 0.48 -30.75
N THR A 11 92.95 0.55 -29.54
CA THR A 11 93.92 0.84 -28.42
C THR A 11 93.19 1.39 -27.22
N PRO A 12 93.87 1.28 -26.09
CA PRO A 12 93.21 1.10 -24.81
C PRO A 12 93.25 2.39 -23.96
N ASP A 13 92.72 2.19 -22.75
CA ASP A 13 92.81 3.14 -21.63
C ASP A 13 91.71 4.22 -21.50
N ALA A 14 90.67 3.78 -20.93
CA ALA A 14 89.90 4.62 -20.00
C ALA A 14 89.74 3.85 -18.69
N PRO A 15 89.89 4.46 -17.55
CA PRO A 15 90.10 3.77 -16.27
C PRO A 15 88.72 3.18 -15.78
N ALA A 16 88.82 1.92 -15.36
CA ALA A 16 87.74 1.11 -14.78
C ALA A 16 87.33 1.60 -13.36
N THR A 17 87.25 2.89 -13.13
CA THR A 17 87.09 3.43 -11.76
C THR A 17 85.79 4.19 -11.51
N GLU A 18 84.91 4.34 -12.47
CA GLU A 18 83.67 5.12 -12.23
C GLU A 18 82.35 4.31 -12.20
N LEU A 19 82.37 3.04 -12.54
CA LEU A 19 81.11 2.24 -12.49
C LEU A 19 80.79 1.58 -11.13
N THR A 20 81.78 1.55 -10.22
CA THR A 20 81.59 0.94 -8.89
C THR A 20 81.03 1.91 -7.85
N SER A 21 80.86 3.18 -8.16
CA SER A 21 80.32 4.18 -7.24
C SER A 21 78.77 4.30 -7.36
N LEU A 22 78.17 3.69 -8.39
CA LEU A 22 76.69 3.75 -8.59
C LEU A 22 75.91 2.71 -7.79
N PHE A 23 76.58 1.75 -7.20
CA PHE A 23 75.91 0.75 -6.35
C PHE A 23 76.54 0.78 -4.95
N PRO A 24 75.76 0.98 -3.90
CA PRO A 24 76.28 0.93 -2.53
C PRO A 24 76.79 -0.48 -2.24
N GLN A 25 78.06 -0.55 -1.71
CA GLN A 25 78.73 -1.81 -1.35
C GLN A 25 78.71 -2.02 0.17
N GLY A 26 78.60 -3.26 0.62
CA GLY A 26 78.74 -3.64 2.01
C GLY A 26 77.54 -3.25 2.88
N GLU A 27 77.76 -2.63 4.01
CA GLU A 27 76.75 -2.25 5.01
C GLU A 27 75.65 -1.37 4.46
N GLY A 28 75.86 -0.58 3.41
CA GLY A 28 74.90 0.27 2.76
C GLY A 28 73.82 -0.55 2.00
N ILE A 29 74.19 -1.70 1.43
CA ILE A 29 73.25 -2.60 0.74
C ILE A 29 72.32 -3.28 1.76
N GLN A 30 72.86 -3.73 2.88
CA GLN A 30 72.04 -4.36 3.93
C GLN A 30 71.00 -3.39 4.53
N ALA A 31 71.46 -2.16 4.83
CA ALA A 31 70.59 -1.12 5.33
C ALA A 31 69.48 -0.75 4.32
N GLN A 32 69.74 -0.78 3.01
CA GLN A 32 68.78 -0.52 1.96
C GLN A 32 67.74 -1.69 1.77
N ILE A 33 68.28 -2.92 1.90
CA ILE A 33 67.44 -4.14 1.87
C ILE A 33 66.49 -4.16 3.10
N GLU A 34 66.97 -3.91 4.30
CA GLU A 34 66.20 -3.83 5.52
C GLU A 34 65.14 -2.74 5.43
N ARG A 35 65.48 -1.56 4.90
CA ARG A 35 64.54 -0.46 4.69
C ARG A 35 63.45 -0.85 3.68
N ARG A 36 63.82 -1.54 2.59
CA ARG A 36 62.85 -2.06 1.60
C ARG A 36 61.95 -3.16 2.20
N GLN A 37 62.51 -4.08 2.97
CA GLN A 37 61.72 -5.13 3.64
C GLN A 37 60.77 -4.54 4.67
N ARG A 38 61.22 -3.57 5.47
CA ARG A 38 60.37 -2.87 6.42
C ARG A 38 59.24 -2.10 5.72
N ASN A 39 59.56 -1.38 4.65
CA ASN A 39 58.54 -0.70 3.86
C ASN A 39 57.58 -1.69 3.19
N ALA A 40 58.07 -2.82 2.68
CA ALA A 40 57.25 -3.87 2.11
C ALA A 40 56.34 -4.52 3.18
N ALA A 41 56.83 -4.69 4.40
CA ALA A 41 56.01 -5.18 5.52
C ALA A 41 54.92 -4.18 5.91
N ILE A 42 55.24 -2.89 5.96
CA ILE A 42 54.25 -1.80 6.21
C ILE A 42 53.18 -1.79 5.12
N TRP A 43 53.60 -1.84 3.84
CA TRP A 43 52.64 -1.88 2.72
C TRP A 43 51.80 -3.12 2.70
N ARG A 44 52.32 -4.30 3.07
CA ARG A 44 51.53 -5.53 3.23
C ARG A 44 50.46 -5.36 4.33
N PHE A 45 50.87 -4.75 5.47
CA PHE A 45 49.94 -4.49 6.56
C PHE A 45 48.84 -3.49 6.13
N VAL A 46 49.20 -2.40 5.45
CA VAL A 46 48.24 -1.42 4.92
C VAL A 46 47.27 -2.06 3.92
N PHE A 47 47.78 -2.89 3.01
CA PHE A 47 46.95 -3.62 2.06
C PHE A 47 45.99 -4.60 2.76
N LEU A 48 46.51 -5.36 3.73
CA LEU A 48 45.66 -6.28 4.52
C LEU A 48 44.59 -5.53 5.33
N ALA A 49 44.95 -4.42 5.93
CA ALA A 49 44.03 -3.59 6.68
C ALA A 49 42.93 -2.99 5.75
N ALA A 50 43.33 -2.46 4.59
CA ALA A 50 42.44 -1.90 3.60
C ALA A 50 41.46 -2.95 3.01
N THR A 51 41.99 -4.15 2.68
CA THR A 51 41.14 -5.25 2.20
C THR A 51 40.20 -5.77 3.28
N SER A 52 40.65 -5.90 4.51
CA SER A 52 39.78 -6.29 5.63
C SER A 52 38.69 -5.26 5.89
N LEU A 53 39.01 -3.97 5.83
CA LEU A 53 38.06 -2.88 5.96
C LEU A 53 37.04 -2.90 4.80
N ALA A 54 37.49 -3.12 3.57
CA ALA A 54 36.60 -3.22 2.41
C ALA A 54 35.64 -4.42 2.52
N VAL A 55 36.13 -5.57 3.01
CA VAL A 55 35.29 -6.75 3.27
C VAL A 55 34.23 -6.47 4.36
N VAL A 56 34.64 -5.80 5.45
CA VAL A 56 33.72 -5.40 6.53
C VAL A 56 32.64 -4.45 6.00
N ILE A 57 33.03 -3.43 5.22
CA ILE A 57 32.07 -2.49 4.62
C ILE A 57 31.14 -3.21 3.66
N LEU A 58 31.65 -4.10 2.82
CA LEU A 58 30.82 -4.86 1.87
C LEU A 58 29.87 -5.79 2.60
N THR A 59 30.33 -6.44 3.68
CA THR A 59 29.48 -7.34 4.50
C THR A 59 28.42 -6.55 5.25
N THR A 60 28.75 -5.36 5.80
CA THR A 60 27.75 -4.51 6.46
C THR A 60 26.75 -3.92 5.47
N LEU A 61 27.18 -3.52 4.28
CA LEU A 61 26.29 -3.11 3.20
C LEU A 61 25.36 -4.25 2.76
N LEU A 62 25.92 -5.45 2.57
CA LEU A 62 25.14 -6.63 2.22
C LEU A 62 24.14 -6.98 3.32
N LEU A 63 24.57 -6.97 4.58
CA LEU A 63 23.68 -7.18 5.73
C LEU A 63 22.62 -6.08 5.86
N SER A 64 22.96 -4.82 5.55
CA SER A 64 22.00 -3.71 5.55
C SER A 64 20.96 -3.86 4.43
N ILE A 65 21.41 -4.23 3.21
CA ILE A 65 20.49 -4.51 2.10
C ILE A 65 19.61 -5.72 2.42
N ILE A 66 20.20 -6.78 2.95
CA ILE A 66 19.46 -7.94 3.44
C ILE A 66 18.46 -7.52 4.52
N ASN A 67 18.88 -6.79 5.54
CA ASN A 67 18.00 -6.34 6.62
C ASN A 67 16.90 -5.39 6.14
N GLN A 68 17.18 -4.48 5.19
CA GLN A 68 16.16 -3.63 4.59
C GLN A 68 15.18 -4.42 3.70
N SER A 69 15.67 -5.40 2.98
CA SER A 69 14.80 -6.27 2.16
C SER A 69 13.99 -7.25 3.02
N PHE A 70 14.53 -7.67 4.18
CA PHE A 70 13.92 -8.66 5.07
C PHE A 70 13.19 -8.05 6.27
N GLY A 71 13.60 -6.87 6.74
CA GLY A 71 12.92 -6.18 7.85
C GLY A 71 11.50 -5.71 7.48
N LEU A 72 11.21 -5.48 6.20
CA LEU A 72 9.88 -5.15 5.69
C LEU A 72 8.91 -6.34 5.66
N VAL A 73 9.39 -7.57 5.80
CA VAL A 73 8.58 -8.80 5.72
C VAL A 73 8.41 -9.47 7.09
N ALA A 74 9.19 -9.08 8.09
CA ALA A 74 9.15 -9.68 9.42
C ALA A 74 8.21 -8.99 10.41
N GLU A 75 7.52 -7.92 10.02
CA GLU A 75 6.33 -7.51 10.75
C GLU A 75 5.23 -8.53 10.41
N GLN A 76 5.05 -9.47 11.31
CA GLN A 76 3.83 -10.23 11.43
C GLN A 76 2.74 -9.21 11.81
N THR A 77 2.27 -8.45 10.83
CA THR A 77 1.09 -7.61 10.97
C THR A 77 -0.05 -8.59 11.20
N ASN A 78 -0.56 -8.66 12.40
CA ASN A 78 -1.85 -9.27 12.68
C ASN A 78 -2.87 -8.45 11.92
N ILE A 79 -3.11 -8.81 10.65
CA ILE A 79 -4.13 -8.15 9.84
C ILE A 79 -5.47 -8.48 10.48
N PRO A 80 -6.28 -7.50 10.88
CA PRO A 80 -7.58 -7.75 11.48
C PRO A 80 -8.46 -8.57 10.53
N GLU A 81 -9.31 -9.43 11.09
CA GLU A 81 -10.25 -10.24 10.32
C GLU A 81 -11.05 -9.40 9.31
N SER A 82 -11.54 -8.24 9.75
CA SER A 82 -12.25 -7.30 8.86
C SER A 82 -11.44 -6.85 7.66
N GLN A 83 -10.14 -6.62 7.82
CA GLN A 83 -9.27 -6.24 6.72
C GLN A 83 -8.99 -7.40 5.77
N LEU A 84 -8.90 -8.63 6.30
CA LEU A 84 -8.76 -9.83 5.47
C LEU A 84 -10.00 -10.02 4.59
N ILE A 85 -11.20 -9.83 5.15
CA ILE A 85 -12.45 -9.89 4.41
C ILE A 85 -12.48 -8.81 3.32
N VAL A 86 -12.14 -7.56 3.64
CA VAL A 86 -12.07 -6.47 2.67
C VAL A 86 -11.11 -6.82 1.54
N ASN A 87 -9.91 -7.29 1.85
CA ASN A 87 -8.91 -7.66 0.85
C ASN A 87 -9.39 -8.80 -0.07
N TYR A 88 -9.99 -9.82 0.51
CA TYR A 88 -10.57 -10.94 -0.25
C TYR A 88 -11.68 -10.48 -1.20
N GLN A 89 -12.62 -9.70 -0.69
CA GLN A 89 -13.75 -9.23 -1.50
C GLN A 89 -13.29 -8.25 -2.60
N LYS A 90 -12.30 -7.41 -2.32
CA LYS A 90 -11.66 -6.56 -3.34
C LYS A 90 -11.07 -7.39 -4.47
N SER A 91 -10.31 -8.44 -4.14
CA SER A 91 -9.77 -9.34 -5.17
C SER A 91 -10.88 -9.94 -6.03
N ARG A 92 -11.95 -10.42 -5.41
CA ARG A 92 -13.11 -10.96 -6.15
C ARG A 92 -13.76 -9.92 -7.07
N MET A 93 -13.87 -8.67 -6.64
CA MET A 93 -14.43 -7.60 -7.48
C MET A 93 -13.53 -7.29 -8.68
N LEU A 94 -12.21 -7.27 -8.48
CA LEU A 94 -11.25 -7.00 -9.55
C LEU A 94 -11.11 -8.17 -10.54
N GLU A 95 -11.35 -9.39 -10.08
CA GLU A 95 -11.33 -10.62 -10.88
C GLU A 95 -12.70 -11.00 -11.43
N ALA A 96 -13.73 -10.20 -11.12
CA ALA A 96 -15.08 -10.43 -11.66
C ALA A 96 -15.07 -10.41 -13.19
N THR A 97 -15.92 -11.24 -13.78
CA THR A 97 -16.09 -11.27 -15.24
C THR A 97 -16.48 -9.89 -15.76
N ASN A 98 -15.94 -9.50 -16.91
CA ASN A 98 -16.27 -8.23 -17.57
C ASN A 98 -15.97 -6.96 -16.75
N VAL A 99 -14.87 -6.93 -16.03
CA VAL A 99 -14.29 -5.65 -15.59
C VAL A 99 -13.73 -4.96 -16.81
N GLN A 100 -14.44 -3.93 -17.30
CA GLN A 100 -14.05 -3.20 -18.51
C GLN A 100 -12.97 -2.15 -18.21
N LEU A 101 -13.05 -1.52 -17.05
CA LEU A 101 -12.10 -0.52 -16.60
C LEU A 101 -11.97 -0.56 -15.08
N SER A 102 -10.73 -0.56 -14.60
CA SER A 102 -10.39 -0.28 -13.21
C SER A 102 -9.44 0.91 -13.18
N SER A 103 -9.88 2.04 -12.60
CA SER A 103 -9.15 3.31 -12.67
C SER A 103 -9.41 4.19 -11.45
N GLU A 104 -8.42 5.01 -11.10
CA GLU A 104 -8.58 6.16 -10.18
C GLU A 104 -9.01 7.44 -10.91
N ASP A 105 -9.13 7.40 -12.24
CA ASP A 105 -9.68 8.51 -13.02
C ASP A 105 -11.21 8.34 -13.12
N ASP A 106 -11.92 9.01 -12.23
CA ASP A 106 -13.38 9.01 -12.20
C ASP A 106 -13.99 9.53 -13.50
N THR A 107 -13.32 10.41 -14.25
CA THR A 107 -13.79 10.89 -15.55
C THR A 107 -13.83 9.76 -16.57
N ALA A 108 -12.78 8.93 -16.60
CA ALA A 108 -12.73 7.76 -17.48
C ALA A 108 -13.80 6.71 -17.10
N LEU A 109 -14.07 6.53 -15.79
CA LEU A 109 -15.15 5.67 -15.31
C LEU A 109 -16.51 6.20 -15.77
N VAL A 110 -16.77 7.51 -15.62
CA VAL A 110 -18.01 8.17 -16.06
C VAL A 110 -18.24 7.96 -17.57
N GLU A 111 -17.21 8.21 -18.39
CA GLU A 111 -17.30 8.06 -19.86
C GLU A 111 -17.60 6.59 -20.24
N GLY A 112 -16.94 5.65 -19.57
CA GLY A 112 -17.15 4.22 -19.77
C GLY A 112 -18.60 3.81 -19.48
N ILE A 113 -19.10 4.16 -18.30
CA ILE A 113 -20.47 3.80 -17.86
C ILE A 113 -21.51 4.48 -18.73
N ALA A 114 -21.35 5.77 -19.05
CA ALA A 114 -22.32 6.53 -19.84
C ALA A 114 -22.53 5.94 -21.23
N SER A 115 -21.49 5.37 -21.82
CA SER A 115 -21.52 4.78 -23.16
C SER A 115 -22.04 3.34 -23.19
N ASP A 116 -22.24 2.70 -22.04
CA ASP A 116 -22.59 1.28 -21.93
C ASP A 116 -23.94 1.07 -21.22
N PRO A 117 -25.01 0.72 -21.95
CA PRO A 117 -26.33 0.48 -21.32
C PRO A 117 -26.37 -0.68 -20.34
N THR A 118 -25.40 -1.59 -20.39
CA THR A 118 -25.26 -2.72 -19.45
C THR A 118 -24.12 -2.48 -18.42
N GLY A 119 -23.53 -1.30 -18.48
CA GLY A 119 -22.49 -0.86 -17.56
C GLY A 119 -23.02 -0.54 -16.17
N VAL A 120 -22.22 -0.88 -15.18
CA VAL A 120 -22.40 -0.48 -13.78
C VAL A 120 -21.07 0.02 -13.24
N GLY A 121 -21.12 1.06 -12.44
CA GLY A 121 -19.93 1.60 -11.82
C GLY A 121 -20.11 2.07 -10.40
N LEU A 122 -18.98 2.35 -9.79
CA LEU A 122 -18.88 2.87 -8.42
C LEU A 122 -18.12 4.20 -8.46
N LEU A 123 -18.77 5.29 -8.09
CA LEU A 123 -18.23 6.65 -8.13
C LEU A 123 -18.45 7.36 -6.80
N GLY A 124 -17.61 8.34 -6.49
CA GLY A 124 -17.94 9.38 -5.52
C GLY A 124 -19.17 10.16 -6.00
N PHE A 125 -20.06 10.51 -5.04
CA PHE A 125 -21.30 11.20 -5.37
C PHE A 125 -21.10 12.51 -6.14
N ALA A 126 -20.02 13.24 -5.86
CA ALA A 126 -19.67 14.49 -6.54
C ALA A 126 -19.54 14.32 -8.07
N TYR A 127 -18.95 13.23 -8.52
CA TYR A 127 -18.83 12.92 -9.95
C TYR A 127 -20.17 12.51 -10.57
N TYR A 128 -20.96 11.74 -9.85
CA TYR A 128 -22.34 11.44 -10.26
C TYR A 128 -23.16 12.71 -10.39
N ALA A 129 -23.12 13.60 -9.40
CA ALA A 129 -23.91 14.84 -9.38
C ALA A 129 -23.62 15.75 -10.58
N GLN A 130 -22.38 15.75 -11.07
CA GLN A 130 -21.97 16.53 -12.25
C GLN A 130 -22.35 15.85 -13.58
N ASN A 131 -22.76 14.57 -13.56
CA ASN A 131 -23.00 13.77 -14.77
C ASN A 131 -24.39 13.13 -14.81
N GLN A 132 -25.39 13.70 -14.11
CA GLN A 132 -26.76 13.16 -14.01
C GLN A 132 -27.51 13.10 -15.36
N GLU A 133 -27.07 13.83 -16.39
CA GLU A 133 -27.62 13.74 -17.73
C GLU A 133 -27.28 12.42 -18.42
N SER A 134 -26.11 11.86 -18.13
CA SER A 134 -25.56 10.65 -18.77
C SER A 134 -25.59 9.41 -17.86
N LEU A 135 -25.69 9.62 -16.54
CA LEU A 135 -25.68 8.58 -15.53
C LEU A 135 -26.94 8.63 -14.65
N ARG A 136 -27.30 7.48 -14.12
CA ARG A 136 -28.34 7.35 -13.10
C ARG A 136 -27.81 6.58 -11.89
N ALA A 137 -27.98 7.13 -10.69
CA ALA A 137 -27.68 6.42 -9.47
C ALA A 137 -28.79 5.43 -9.12
N LEU A 138 -28.42 4.26 -8.65
CA LEU A 138 -29.32 3.30 -8.05
C LEU A 138 -29.59 3.67 -6.60
N SER A 139 -30.82 3.48 -6.15
CA SER A 139 -31.10 3.43 -4.72
C SER A 139 -30.44 2.19 -4.13
N VAL A 140 -30.02 2.28 -2.86
CA VAL A 140 -29.45 1.15 -2.13
C VAL A 140 -30.32 0.90 -0.90
N GLY A 141 -30.95 -0.27 -0.83
CA GLY A 141 -31.92 -0.60 0.22
C GLY A 141 -33.14 0.31 0.25
N GLY A 142 -33.58 0.75 -0.92
CA GLY A 142 -34.71 1.67 -1.07
C GLY A 142 -34.41 3.14 -0.81
N VAL A 143 -33.11 3.49 -0.51
CA VAL A 143 -32.68 4.85 -0.21
C VAL A 143 -31.83 5.39 -1.35
N ALA A 144 -32.27 6.51 -1.95
CA ALA A 144 -31.48 7.19 -2.96
C ALA A 144 -30.36 8.04 -2.33
N PRO A 145 -29.22 8.24 -3.04
CA PRO A 145 -28.15 9.09 -2.57
C PRO A 145 -28.52 10.58 -2.67
N THR A 146 -29.28 11.07 -1.70
CA THR A 146 -29.67 12.49 -1.59
C THR A 146 -28.96 13.14 -0.43
N ALA A 147 -28.83 14.48 -0.46
CA ALA A 147 -28.20 15.22 0.62
C ALA A 147 -28.84 14.92 1.99
N GLU A 148 -30.17 14.87 2.03
CA GLU A 148 -30.92 14.56 3.25
C GLU A 148 -30.64 13.14 3.77
N ALA A 149 -30.59 12.14 2.86
CA ALA A 149 -30.33 10.76 3.24
C ALA A 149 -28.87 10.55 3.68
N VAL A 150 -27.92 11.28 3.09
CA VAL A 150 -26.50 11.24 3.48
C VAL A 150 -26.27 11.93 4.83
N GLN A 151 -26.82 13.12 5.01
CA GLN A 151 -26.66 13.89 6.27
C GLN A 151 -27.39 13.20 7.44
N SER A 152 -28.55 12.60 7.22
CA SER A 152 -29.26 11.82 8.24
C SER A 152 -28.63 10.44 8.51
N GLY A 153 -27.62 10.01 7.72
CA GLY A 153 -27.00 8.68 7.82
C GLY A 153 -27.93 7.53 7.41
N THR A 154 -29.04 7.81 6.70
CA THR A 154 -29.98 6.77 6.24
C THR A 154 -29.52 6.11 4.92
N TYR A 155 -28.70 6.80 4.13
CA TYR A 155 -28.10 6.21 2.93
C TYR A 155 -26.95 5.27 3.30
N PRO A 156 -27.01 3.98 2.93
CA PRO A 156 -26.04 2.99 3.42
C PRO A 156 -24.58 3.23 2.97
N LEU A 157 -24.39 3.88 1.82
CA LEU A 157 -23.07 4.17 1.28
C LEU A 157 -22.61 5.62 1.57
N ALA A 158 -23.10 6.22 2.65
CA ALA A 158 -22.60 7.48 3.17
C ALA A 158 -21.44 7.24 4.14
N ARG A 159 -20.43 8.10 4.10
CA ARG A 159 -19.25 8.04 4.99
C ARG A 159 -18.93 9.39 5.55
N PRO A 160 -18.55 9.47 6.84
CA PRO A 160 -18.09 10.74 7.43
C PRO A 160 -16.70 11.10 6.87
N LEU A 161 -16.46 12.38 6.76
CA LEU A 161 -15.16 12.95 6.47
C LEU A 161 -14.60 13.57 7.75
N LEU A 162 -13.44 13.08 8.20
CA LEU A 162 -12.88 13.38 9.50
C LEU A 162 -11.44 13.92 9.37
N LEU A 163 -11.12 14.82 10.28
CA LEU A 163 -9.75 15.24 10.56
C LEU A 163 -9.36 14.72 11.94
N TYR A 164 -8.16 14.11 12.05
CA TYR A 164 -7.61 13.72 13.35
C TYR A 164 -6.35 14.53 13.64
N THR A 165 -6.24 14.98 14.85
CA THR A 165 -5.04 15.58 15.44
C THR A 165 -5.00 15.30 16.94
N THR A 166 -4.07 15.90 17.69
CA THR A 166 -4.00 15.78 19.14
C THR A 166 -3.93 17.16 19.80
N ALA A 167 -4.35 17.23 21.07
CA ALA A 167 -4.21 18.46 21.86
C ALA A 167 -2.74 18.90 21.99
N THR A 168 -1.81 17.96 22.05
CA THR A 168 -0.37 18.26 22.11
C THR A 168 0.10 18.96 20.84
N ILE A 169 -0.26 18.43 19.66
CA ILE A 169 0.12 19.02 18.37
C ILE A 169 -0.44 20.45 18.25
N VAL A 170 -1.71 20.64 18.62
CA VAL A 170 -2.35 21.95 18.56
C VAL A 170 -1.73 22.95 19.54
N ALA A 171 -1.31 22.50 20.73
CA ALA A 171 -0.64 23.34 21.72
C ALA A 171 0.78 23.74 21.28
N GLU A 172 1.50 22.84 20.61
CA GLU A 172 2.88 23.08 20.12
C GLU A 172 2.91 23.84 18.78
N LYS A 173 1.88 23.65 17.95
CA LYS A 173 1.77 24.18 16.58
C LYS A 173 0.47 24.98 16.43
N ALA A 174 0.49 26.24 16.86
CA ALA A 174 -0.68 27.12 16.82
C ALA A 174 -1.30 27.25 15.41
N GLN A 175 -0.48 27.12 14.34
CA GLN A 175 -0.94 27.13 12.96
C GLN A 175 -1.85 25.93 12.64
N VAL A 176 -1.66 24.78 13.30
CA VAL A 176 -2.51 23.59 13.12
C VAL A 176 -3.90 23.86 13.69
N GLY A 177 -3.98 24.42 14.91
CA GLY A 177 -5.25 24.82 15.53
C GLY A 177 -5.99 25.87 14.70
N ALA A 178 -5.24 26.87 14.18
CA ALA A 178 -5.80 27.90 13.30
C ALA A 178 -6.33 27.28 11.99
N PHE A 179 -5.60 26.36 11.38
CA PHE A 179 -6.04 25.70 10.16
C PHE A 179 -7.30 24.85 10.38
N LEU A 180 -7.40 24.11 11.48
CA LEU A 180 -8.60 23.34 11.84
C LEU A 180 -9.81 24.23 12.09
N THR A 181 -9.62 25.36 12.79
CA THR A 181 -10.68 26.33 13.02
C THR A 181 -11.17 26.94 11.70
N TYR A 182 -10.24 27.38 10.87
CA TYR A 182 -10.54 27.91 9.54
C TYR A 182 -11.25 26.87 8.67
N TYR A 183 -10.77 25.62 8.72
CA TYR A 183 -11.37 24.51 7.98
C TYR A 183 -12.84 24.33 8.36
N LEU A 184 -13.15 24.22 9.66
CA LEU A 184 -14.51 24.00 10.13
C LEU A 184 -15.42 25.18 9.80
N GLN A 185 -14.93 26.42 9.90
CA GLN A 185 -15.69 27.64 9.59
C GLN A 185 -16.05 27.79 8.10
N HIS A 186 -15.28 27.17 7.19
CA HIS A 186 -15.48 27.27 5.74
C HIS A 186 -15.89 25.93 5.10
N ALA A 187 -16.01 24.87 5.90
CA ALA A 187 -16.29 23.53 5.39
C ALA A 187 -17.62 23.46 4.64
N ASP A 188 -18.66 24.11 5.15
CA ASP A 188 -20.01 24.10 4.56
C ASP A 188 -20.02 24.59 3.11
N GLU A 189 -19.45 25.77 2.88
CA GLU A 189 -19.34 26.34 1.53
C GLU A 189 -18.48 25.48 0.61
N ILE A 190 -17.29 25.06 1.08
CA ILE A 190 -16.34 24.31 0.28
C ILE A 190 -16.88 22.91 -0.07
N MET A 191 -17.52 22.24 0.89
CA MET A 191 -18.15 20.92 0.66
C MET A 191 -19.21 21.04 -0.43
N THR A 192 -20.07 22.06 -0.35
CA THR A 192 -21.12 22.31 -1.33
C THR A 192 -20.54 22.58 -2.72
N ASP A 193 -19.51 23.44 -2.82
CA ASP A 193 -18.86 23.79 -4.07
C ASP A 193 -18.21 22.59 -4.77
N ILE A 194 -17.68 21.65 -3.98
CA ILE A 194 -17.02 20.42 -4.49
C ILE A 194 -18.05 19.31 -4.80
N GLY A 195 -19.29 19.42 -4.29
CA GLY A 195 -20.35 18.44 -4.44
C GLY A 195 -20.37 17.37 -3.36
N TYR A 196 -19.77 17.68 -2.20
CA TYR A 196 -19.86 16.88 -0.99
C TYR A 196 -20.98 17.39 -0.09
N PHE A 197 -21.22 16.72 1.02
CA PHE A 197 -22.31 17.01 1.92
C PHE A 197 -21.80 17.76 3.16
N PRO A 198 -22.24 19.01 3.38
CA PRO A 198 -21.91 19.74 4.60
C PRO A 198 -22.57 19.10 5.82
N LEU A 199 -22.11 19.49 6.99
CA LEU A 199 -22.71 19.10 8.26
C LEU A 199 -24.09 19.76 8.44
N ASP A 200 -25.00 19.06 9.08
CA ASP A 200 -26.19 19.73 9.63
C ASP A 200 -25.81 20.64 10.82
N GLU A 201 -26.69 21.59 11.15
CA GLU A 201 -26.44 22.60 12.19
C GLU A 201 -26.15 21.98 13.56
N ALA A 202 -26.80 20.88 13.92
CA ALA A 202 -26.62 20.22 15.21
C ALA A 202 -25.25 19.54 15.30
N THR A 203 -24.85 18.86 14.25
CA THR A 203 -23.55 18.20 14.11
C THR A 203 -22.42 19.24 14.07
N LEU A 204 -22.60 20.34 13.31
CA LEU A 204 -21.62 21.43 13.27
C LEU A 204 -21.39 22.01 14.68
N ALA A 205 -22.45 22.31 15.42
CA ALA A 205 -22.35 22.82 16.79
C ALA A 205 -21.64 21.82 17.75
N GLU A 206 -21.74 20.51 17.51
CA GLU A 206 -21.01 19.49 18.25
C GLU A 206 -19.52 19.50 17.89
N GLN A 207 -19.20 19.63 16.61
CA GLN A 207 -17.81 19.69 16.16
C GLN A 207 -17.12 20.98 16.64
N GLU A 208 -17.81 22.10 16.65
CA GLU A 208 -17.32 23.35 17.27
C GLU A 208 -16.98 23.15 18.74
N ARG A 209 -17.84 22.49 19.52
CA ARG A 209 -17.54 22.17 20.94
C ARG A 209 -16.33 21.24 21.08
N THR A 210 -16.19 20.28 20.20
CA THR A 210 -15.03 19.39 20.16
C THR A 210 -13.75 20.18 19.90
N LEU A 211 -13.79 21.08 18.93
CA LEU A 211 -12.67 21.94 18.58
C LEU A 211 -12.33 22.94 19.71
N LEU A 212 -13.34 23.54 20.37
CA LEU A 212 -13.13 24.37 21.56
C LEU A 212 -12.39 23.63 22.67
N ALA A 213 -12.80 22.37 22.94
CA ALA A 213 -12.14 21.53 23.94
C ALA A 213 -10.70 21.17 23.52
N LEU A 214 -10.49 20.89 22.25
CA LEU A 214 -9.17 20.58 21.69
C LEU A 214 -8.20 21.77 21.79
N LEU A 215 -8.69 22.97 21.48
CA LEU A 215 -7.94 24.23 21.55
C LEU A 215 -7.78 24.77 23.00
N GLY A 216 -8.57 24.29 23.94
CA GLY A 216 -8.59 24.79 25.32
C GLY A 216 -9.13 26.22 25.45
N VAL A 217 -10.03 26.63 24.56
CA VAL A 217 -10.63 27.97 24.52
C VAL A 217 -12.14 27.90 24.75
N SER A 218 -12.73 29.01 25.17
CA SER A 218 -14.18 29.12 25.44
C SER A 218 -15.00 29.59 24.22
N GLU A 219 -14.33 30.19 23.22
CA GLU A 219 -14.92 30.67 21.98
C GLU A 219 -13.93 30.46 20.84
N LEU A 220 -14.42 30.08 19.67
CA LEU A 220 -13.54 29.90 18.48
C LEU A 220 -13.02 31.29 18.05
N PRO A 221 -11.69 31.42 17.91
CA PRO A 221 -11.11 32.68 17.50
C PRO A 221 -11.44 32.99 16.03
N THR A 222 -11.54 34.26 15.71
CA THR A 222 -11.49 34.70 14.31
C THR A 222 -10.08 34.47 13.80
N ILE A 223 -9.96 33.64 12.79
CA ILE A 223 -8.66 33.27 12.21
C ILE A 223 -8.25 34.31 11.16
N VAL A 224 -7.06 34.87 11.35
CA VAL A 224 -6.37 35.68 10.34
C VAL A 224 -5.12 34.89 9.92
N PRO A 225 -5.15 34.18 8.80
CA PRO A 225 -4.08 33.26 8.42
C PRO A 225 -2.68 33.89 8.39
N ALA A 226 -2.58 35.16 8.03
CA ALA A 226 -1.32 35.91 8.02
C ALA A 226 -0.60 36.01 9.39
N ASN A 227 -1.30 35.75 10.49
CA ASN A 227 -0.73 35.83 11.84
C ASN A 227 -0.07 34.51 12.29
N TYR A 228 -0.09 33.49 11.46
CA TYR A 228 0.43 32.14 11.79
C TYR A 228 1.60 31.77 10.89
N GLU A 229 2.58 31.13 11.47
CA GLU A 229 3.81 30.67 10.83
C GLU A 229 4.03 29.18 11.08
N GLY A 230 4.93 28.57 10.31
CA GLY A 230 5.32 27.17 10.43
C GLY A 230 4.57 26.24 9.47
N ASP A 231 5.14 25.06 9.25
CA ASP A 231 4.60 24.07 8.31
C ASP A 231 3.46 23.28 8.94
N ILE A 232 2.53 22.84 8.08
CA ILE A 232 1.45 21.90 8.40
C ILE A 232 1.61 20.68 7.49
N VAL A 233 1.67 19.49 8.08
CA VAL A 233 1.78 18.22 7.35
C VAL A 233 0.48 17.44 7.51
N ILE A 234 -0.19 17.17 6.40
CA ILE A 234 -1.47 16.46 6.34
C ILE A 234 -1.28 15.19 5.52
N SER A 235 -1.72 14.05 6.04
CA SER A 235 -1.64 12.75 5.35
C SER A 235 -2.96 12.00 5.49
N GLY A 236 -3.30 11.13 4.54
CA GLY A 236 -4.43 10.23 4.69
C GLY A 236 -5.34 10.13 3.47
N SER A 237 -6.65 10.12 3.72
CA SER A 237 -7.70 9.79 2.75
C SER A 237 -7.64 10.63 1.47
N SER A 238 -7.67 9.94 0.33
CA SER A 238 -7.83 10.55 -1.00
C SER A 238 -9.19 11.25 -1.14
N SER A 239 -10.23 10.71 -0.53
CA SER A 239 -11.59 11.27 -0.59
C SER A 239 -11.69 12.67 0.02
N LEU A 240 -10.96 12.93 1.12
CA LEU A 240 -10.97 14.25 1.76
C LEU A 240 -9.94 15.22 1.16
N SER A 241 -8.96 14.71 0.40
CA SER A 241 -7.90 15.52 -0.19
C SER A 241 -8.38 16.69 -1.05
N PRO A 242 -9.42 16.58 -1.89
CA PRO A 242 -9.92 17.71 -2.67
C PRO A 242 -10.38 18.89 -1.80
N VAL A 243 -11.14 18.61 -0.74
CA VAL A 243 -11.61 19.60 0.22
C VAL A 243 -10.44 20.23 0.95
N THR A 244 -9.54 19.41 1.50
CA THR A 244 -8.35 19.90 2.22
C THR A 244 -7.45 20.77 1.35
N ARG A 245 -7.31 20.45 0.06
CA ARG A 245 -6.55 21.27 -0.89
C ARG A 245 -7.21 22.63 -1.13
N GLU A 246 -8.52 22.69 -1.25
CA GLU A 246 -9.23 23.95 -1.44
C GLU A 246 -9.18 24.81 -0.18
N VAL A 247 -9.36 24.22 1.02
CA VAL A 247 -9.15 24.92 2.29
C VAL A 247 -7.73 25.47 2.40
N ALA A 248 -6.72 24.64 2.08
CA ALA A 248 -5.32 25.06 2.12
C ALA A 248 -5.02 26.19 1.13
N LYS A 249 -5.62 26.15 -0.04
CA LYS A 249 -5.49 27.18 -1.06
C LYS A 249 -6.08 28.52 -0.58
N ARG A 250 -7.30 28.50 0.00
CA ARG A 250 -7.94 29.71 0.58
C ARG A 250 -7.14 30.23 1.76
N PHE A 251 -6.72 29.39 2.68
CA PHE A 251 -5.91 29.74 3.84
C PHE A 251 -4.59 30.46 3.46
N ARG A 252 -3.92 29.98 2.40
CA ARG A 252 -2.73 30.64 1.84
C ARG A 252 -3.08 31.97 1.16
N ALA A 253 -4.18 32.03 0.42
CA ALA A 253 -4.61 33.25 -0.26
C ALA A 253 -4.91 34.38 0.73
N GLU A 254 -5.31 34.05 1.96
CA GLU A 254 -5.54 35.00 3.07
C GLU A 254 -4.26 35.29 3.87
N GLY A 255 -3.10 34.91 3.36
CA GLY A 255 -1.81 35.40 3.85
C GLY A 255 -0.99 34.44 4.67
N PHE A 256 -1.39 33.17 4.85
CA PHE A 256 -0.56 32.20 5.53
C PHE A 256 0.77 31.97 4.79
N GLN A 257 1.88 32.12 5.52
CA GLN A 257 3.22 32.07 4.94
C GLN A 257 3.90 30.69 5.09
N GLY A 258 3.35 29.79 5.91
CA GLY A 258 3.90 28.46 6.13
C GLY A 258 3.65 27.49 4.99
N GLY A 259 4.39 26.39 4.96
CA GLY A 259 4.16 25.29 4.03
C GLY A 259 2.98 24.42 4.46
N ILE A 260 2.10 24.06 3.53
CA ILE A 260 1.07 23.03 3.77
C ILE A 260 1.35 21.88 2.83
N LYS A 261 1.74 20.73 3.38
CA LYS A 261 2.01 19.50 2.63
C LYS A 261 0.82 18.56 2.80
N ILE A 262 0.26 18.07 1.70
CA ILE A 262 -0.90 17.17 1.69
C ILE A 262 -0.53 15.93 0.91
N ALA A 263 -0.46 14.78 1.61
CA ALA A 263 -0.22 13.46 1.05
C ALA A 263 -1.53 12.66 1.02
N SER A 264 -1.87 12.15 -0.17
CA SER A 264 -3.06 11.33 -0.38
C SER A 264 -2.61 9.86 -0.46
N VAL A 265 -2.60 9.18 0.68
CA VAL A 265 -2.03 7.82 0.85
C VAL A 265 -3.04 6.81 1.40
N GLY A 266 -4.31 7.22 1.54
CA GLY A 266 -5.36 6.45 2.19
C GLY A 266 -5.40 6.62 3.72
N THR A 267 -6.60 6.41 4.31
CA THR A 267 -6.82 6.62 5.77
C THR A 267 -5.89 5.78 6.62
N GLY A 268 -5.73 4.50 6.32
CA GLY A 268 -4.91 3.59 7.13
C GLY A 268 -3.44 3.98 7.17
N THR A 269 -2.85 4.29 6.02
CA THR A 269 -1.46 4.74 5.92
C THR A 269 -1.28 6.11 6.61
N GLY A 270 -2.21 7.04 6.40
CA GLY A 270 -2.17 8.34 7.06
C GLY A 270 -2.22 8.24 8.59
N VAL A 271 -3.06 7.36 9.13
CA VAL A 271 -3.13 7.07 10.57
C VAL A 271 -1.84 6.41 11.06
N ALA A 272 -1.27 5.45 10.31
CA ALA A 272 -0.02 4.80 10.68
C ALA A 272 1.15 5.81 10.74
N ASP A 273 1.26 6.70 9.74
CA ASP A 273 2.26 7.77 9.71
C ASP A 273 2.08 8.76 10.87
N PHE A 274 0.84 9.10 11.21
CA PHE A 274 0.50 9.99 12.31
C PHE A 274 0.83 9.36 13.67
N CYS A 275 0.50 8.08 13.85
CA CYS A 275 0.74 7.35 15.10
C CYS A 275 2.20 6.90 15.27
N ALA A 276 3.06 7.10 14.25
CA ALA A 276 4.48 6.76 14.34
C ALA A 276 5.22 7.64 15.36
N ALA A 277 6.24 7.09 16.00
CA ALA A 277 7.02 7.77 17.04
C ALA A 277 7.77 9.03 16.57
N ASN A 278 7.89 9.25 15.26
CA ASN A 278 8.65 10.38 14.68
C ASN A 278 7.83 11.68 14.49
N GLY A 279 6.52 11.67 14.78
CA GLY A 279 5.68 12.85 14.77
C GLY A 279 5.65 13.63 13.44
N ALA A 280 5.72 12.93 12.30
CA ALA A 280 5.88 13.56 10.99
C ALA A 280 4.58 14.19 10.44
N VAL A 281 3.41 13.79 10.94
CA VAL A 281 2.08 14.22 10.48
C VAL A 281 1.38 15.01 11.56
N ASP A 282 0.77 16.13 11.20
CA ASP A 282 0.03 17.00 12.12
C ASP A 282 -1.47 16.73 12.10
N ILE A 283 -2.00 16.45 10.91
CA ILE A 283 -3.43 16.21 10.68
C ILE A 283 -3.59 14.97 9.79
N VAL A 284 -4.49 14.08 10.18
CA VAL A 284 -4.91 12.97 9.32
C VAL A 284 -6.22 13.31 8.64
N ASN A 285 -6.26 13.22 7.32
CA ASN A 285 -7.50 13.11 6.55
C ASN A 285 -8.04 11.68 6.66
N ALA A 286 -9.28 11.51 7.07
CA ALA A 286 -9.90 10.21 7.19
C ALA A 286 -11.31 10.16 6.59
N SER A 287 -11.65 9.05 5.97
CA SER A 287 -13.00 8.74 5.44
C SER A 287 -13.66 7.58 6.19
N ARG A 288 -13.10 7.21 7.33
CA ARG A 288 -13.64 6.30 8.33
C ARG A 288 -13.08 6.62 9.70
N ALA A 289 -13.72 6.12 10.73
CA ALA A 289 -13.16 6.20 12.07
C ALA A 289 -11.83 5.42 12.18
N ILE A 290 -10.96 5.90 13.06
CA ILE A 290 -9.76 5.15 13.48
C ILE A 290 -10.22 3.82 14.10
N THR A 291 -9.61 2.72 13.69
CA THR A 291 -9.87 1.40 14.27
C THR A 291 -9.27 1.28 15.67
N GLN A 292 -9.73 0.30 16.45
CA GLN A 292 -9.22 0.06 17.79
C GLN A 292 -7.70 -0.24 17.79
N LEU A 293 -7.21 -0.99 16.81
CA LEU A 293 -5.79 -1.31 16.66
C LEU A 293 -4.94 -0.06 16.32
N GLU A 294 -5.43 0.78 15.41
CA GLU A 294 -4.78 2.05 15.08
C GLU A 294 -4.73 2.96 16.31
N LEU A 295 -5.83 3.03 17.08
CA LEU A 295 -5.89 3.82 18.30
C LEU A 295 -4.92 3.31 19.37
N GLU A 296 -4.76 2.00 19.52
CA GLU A 296 -3.80 1.38 20.44
C GLU A 296 -2.36 1.67 20.02
N SER A 297 -2.07 1.64 18.71
CA SER A 297 -0.77 2.06 18.15
C SER A 297 -0.45 3.52 18.47
N CYS A 298 -1.41 4.44 18.26
CA CYS A 298 -1.25 5.83 18.66
C CYS A 298 -0.94 5.98 20.16
N ARG A 299 -1.72 5.32 21.01
CA ARG A 299 -1.57 5.38 22.47
C ARG A 299 -0.23 4.86 22.96
N THR A 300 0.29 3.80 22.33
CA THR A 300 1.62 3.25 22.62
C THR A 300 2.72 4.29 22.42
N ASN A 301 2.55 5.20 21.47
CA ASN A 301 3.44 6.32 21.19
C ASN A 301 3.04 7.63 21.91
N GLY A 302 2.11 7.57 22.88
CA GLY A 302 1.69 8.70 23.70
C GLY A 302 0.73 9.66 22.99
N LEU A 303 0.17 9.30 21.83
CA LEU A 303 -0.76 10.12 21.10
C LEU A 303 -2.20 9.75 21.44
N ASN A 304 -3.04 10.79 21.63
CA ASN A 304 -4.48 10.64 21.84
C ASN A 304 -5.22 11.39 20.73
N PRO A 305 -5.54 10.74 19.61
CA PRO A 305 -6.21 11.35 18.48
C PRO A 305 -7.60 11.87 18.86
N VAL A 306 -7.91 13.09 18.43
CA VAL A 306 -9.23 13.69 18.52
C VAL A 306 -9.77 13.85 17.11
N ALA A 307 -10.99 13.36 16.89
CA ALA A 307 -11.70 13.48 15.62
C ALA A 307 -12.48 14.78 15.54
N THR A 308 -12.43 15.44 14.40
CA THR A 308 -13.35 16.50 13.99
C THR A 308 -14.01 16.08 12.70
N VAL A 309 -15.32 15.88 12.71
CA VAL A 309 -16.09 15.62 11.49
C VAL A 309 -16.27 16.95 10.76
N VAL A 310 -15.97 16.98 9.47
CA VAL A 310 -16.00 18.21 8.67
C VAL A 310 -17.04 18.17 7.56
N GLY A 311 -17.65 17.02 7.31
CA GLY A 311 -18.68 16.80 6.31
C GLY A 311 -18.92 15.32 6.09
N ALA A 312 -19.65 15.01 5.04
CA ALA A 312 -19.86 13.64 4.60
C ALA A 312 -19.62 13.52 3.08
N ASP A 313 -19.25 12.31 2.67
CA ASP A 313 -19.20 11.89 1.27
C ASP A 313 -20.14 10.69 1.11
N ALA A 314 -20.58 10.45 -0.10
CA ALA A 314 -21.36 9.27 -0.42
C ALA A 314 -20.81 8.60 -1.68
N LEU A 315 -20.92 7.29 -1.73
CA LEU A 315 -20.70 6.54 -2.95
C LEU A 315 -21.99 6.34 -3.69
N ALA A 316 -21.95 6.54 -4.98
CA ALA A 316 -23.07 6.23 -5.86
C ALA A 316 -22.76 4.94 -6.64
N VAL A 317 -23.65 3.98 -6.56
CA VAL A 317 -23.73 2.90 -7.54
C VAL A 317 -24.47 3.45 -8.75
N VAL A 318 -23.79 3.53 -9.88
CA VAL A 318 -24.30 4.22 -11.06
C VAL A 318 -24.40 3.29 -12.26
N VAL A 319 -25.38 3.58 -13.10
CA VAL A 319 -25.58 2.94 -14.39
C VAL A 319 -25.71 4.02 -15.47
N SER A 320 -25.60 3.64 -16.74
CA SER A 320 -25.93 4.55 -17.85
C SER A 320 -27.36 5.07 -17.72
N ALA A 321 -27.61 6.31 -18.10
CA ALA A 321 -28.98 6.85 -18.21
C ALA A 321 -29.87 6.03 -19.16
N GLN A 322 -29.28 5.24 -20.08
CA GLN A 322 -29.97 4.32 -20.98
C GLN A 322 -30.39 2.99 -20.30
N ASN A 323 -29.90 2.69 -19.11
CA ASN A 323 -30.31 1.52 -18.34
C ASN A 323 -31.66 1.81 -17.69
N GLU A 324 -32.73 1.24 -18.19
CA GLU A 324 -34.11 1.49 -17.71
C GLU A 324 -34.62 0.47 -16.67
N PHE A 325 -33.91 -0.66 -16.47
CA PHE A 325 -34.40 -1.76 -15.68
C PHE A 325 -33.93 -1.76 -14.22
N ALA A 326 -32.68 -1.38 -13.92
CA ALA A 326 -32.13 -1.36 -12.57
C ALA A 326 -32.39 0.01 -11.92
N THR A 327 -33.18 0.08 -10.88
CA THR A 327 -33.52 1.34 -10.16
C THR A 327 -33.16 1.33 -8.69
N ASP A 328 -33.23 0.15 -8.08
CA ASP A 328 -32.92 -0.09 -6.67
C ASP A 328 -32.16 -1.41 -6.51
N ILE A 329 -31.25 -1.49 -5.57
CA ILE A 329 -30.52 -2.70 -5.21
C ILE A 329 -30.44 -2.83 -3.69
N THR A 330 -30.49 -4.05 -3.19
CA THR A 330 -30.12 -4.34 -1.80
C THR A 330 -28.60 -4.33 -1.65
N LEU A 331 -28.10 -4.28 -0.41
CA LEU A 331 -26.65 -4.45 -0.14
C LEU A 331 -26.14 -5.81 -0.64
N GLU A 332 -26.95 -6.87 -0.48
CA GLU A 332 -26.62 -8.20 -0.99
C GLU A 332 -26.54 -8.22 -2.53
N GLN A 333 -27.51 -7.61 -3.21
CA GLN A 333 -27.48 -7.47 -4.67
C GLN A 333 -26.29 -6.64 -5.14
N ALA A 334 -25.89 -5.59 -4.40
CA ALA A 334 -24.69 -4.85 -4.69
C ALA A 334 -23.43 -5.74 -4.58
N GLY A 335 -23.36 -6.58 -3.57
CA GLY A 335 -22.29 -7.57 -3.42
C GLY A 335 -22.21 -8.52 -4.62
N LEU A 336 -23.34 -9.09 -5.06
CA LEU A 336 -23.41 -9.96 -6.24
C LEU A 336 -23.03 -9.21 -7.52
N LEU A 337 -23.59 -8.01 -7.69
CA LEU A 337 -23.42 -7.17 -8.87
C LEU A 337 -21.94 -6.84 -9.15
N PHE A 338 -21.15 -6.61 -8.12
CA PHE A 338 -19.73 -6.27 -8.26
C PHE A 338 -18.76 -7.44 -8.08
N SER A 339 -19.24 -8.65 -7.74
CA SER A 339 -18.35 -9.80 -7.52
C SER A 339 -18.65 -11.00 -8.43
N SER A 340 -19.73 -11.73 -8.20
CA SER A 340 -19.95 -13.08 -8.74
C SER A 340 -20.99 -13.17 -9.85
N ALA A 341 -21.91 -12.24 -9.95
CA ALA A 341 -22.93 -12.27 -11.01
C ALA A 341 -22.29 -12.06 -12.39
N VAL A 342 -22.69 -12.81 -13.39
CA VAL A 342 -22.23 -12.68 -14.78
C VAL A 342 -23.20 -11.81 -15.58
N ASN A 343 -24.48 -12.05 -15.40
CA ASN A 343 -25.55 -11.34 -16.07
C ASN A 343 -26.42 -10.55 -15.07
N TRP A 344 -27.06 -9.53 -15.51
CA TRP A 344 -28.01 -8.77 -14.70
C TRP A 344 -29.13 -9.65 -14.11
N SER A 345 -29.60 -10.67 -14.86
CA SER A 345 -30.58 -11.65 -14.39
C SER A 345 -30.07 -12.56 -13.25
N ASP A 346 -28.76 -12.62 -13.02
CA ASP A 346 -28.20 -13.37 -11.89
C ASP A 346 -28.33 -12.58 -10.57
N VAL A 347 -28.54 -11.26 -10.66
CA VAL A 347 -28.79 -10.37 -9.52
C VAL A 347 -30.28 -10.27 -9.21
N ASP A 348 -31.09 -10.08 -10.25
CA ASP A 348 -32.53 -10.08 -10.16
C ASP A 348 -33.14 -10.77 -11.40
N ALA A 349 -33.91 -11.80 -11.17
CA ALA A 349 -34.51 -12.60 -12.24
C ALA A 349 -35.48 -11.79 -13.15
N ALA A 350 -35.95 -10.61 -12.71
CA ALA A 350 -36.76 -9.72 -13.51
C ALA A 350 -35.92 -8.86 -14.49
N TRP A 351 -34.60 -8.83 -14.33
CA TRP A 351 -33.72 -8.05 -15.18
C TRP A 351 -33.26 -8.84 -16.42
N PRO A 352 -32.75 -8.14 -17.45
CA PRO A 352 -32.30 -8.81 -18.69
C PRO A 352 -31.17 -9.82 -18.45
N ALA A 353 -31.15 -10.90 -19.24
CA ALA A 353 -30.01 -11.82 -19.31
C ALA A 353 -28.87 -11.22 -20.15
N ALA A 354 -28.45 -10.01 -19.80
CA ALA A 354 -27.37 -9.27 -20.42
C ALA A 354 -26.13 -9.29 -19.50
N ALA A 355 -24.94 -9.36 -20.07
CA ALA A 355 -23.70 -9.36 -19.31
C ALA A 355 -23.56 -8.06 -18.52
N ILE A 356 -23.03 -8.15 -17.29
CA ILE A 356 -22.71 -6.99 -16.47
C ILE A 356 -21.32 -6.52 -16.86
N ASN A 357 -21.20 -5.27 -17.31
CA ASN A 357 -19.91 -4.62 -17.57
C ASN A 357 -19.57 -3.68 -16.39
N ARG A 358 -18.41 -3.89 -15.77
CA ARG A 358 -18.04 -3.22 -14.52
C ARG A 358 -16.98 -2.15 -14.75
N TYR A 359 -17.23 -0.97 -14.19
CA TYR A 359 -16.33 0.19 -14.18
C TYR A 359 -16.09 0.56 -12.73
N ILE A 360 -14.92 0.20 -12.20
CA ILE A 360 -14.65 0.22 -10.76
C ILE A 360 -13.35 0.95 -10.43
N PRO A 361 -13.23 1.53 -9.23
CA PRO A 361 -11.94 2.05 -8.75
C PRO A 361 -10.88 0.95 -8.65
N THR A 362 -9.62 1.34 -8.53
CA THR A 362 -8.50 0.40 -8.36
C THR A 362 -8.49 -0.24 -6.96
N ALA A 363 -7.67 -1.27 -6.80
CA ALA A 363 -7.49 -1.96 -5.51
C ALA A 363 -7.06 -1.05 -4.36
N ASP A 364 -6.31 0.01 -4.66
CA ASP A 364 -5.75 0.93 -3.66
C ASP A 364 -6.70 2.11 -3.35
N SER A 365 -7.87 2.11 -3.99
CA SER A 365 -8.87 3.17 -3.81
C SER A 365 -9.54 3.11 -2.43
N GLY A 366 -9.56 4.25 -1.74
CA GLY A 366 -10.35 4.40 -0.52
C GLY A 366 -11.88 4.27 -0.77
N THR A 367 -12.32 4.51 -2.00
CA THR A 367 -13.70 4.29 -2.45
C THR A 367 -14.02 2.79 -2.49
N MET A 368 -13.12 2.00 -3.07
CA MET A 368 -13.24 0.56 -3.09
C MET A 368 -13.23 -0.05 -1.67
N ASP A 369 -12.29 0.40 -0.81
CA ASP A 369 -12.22 -0.06 0.58
C ASP A 369 -13.51 0.19 1.34
N PHE A 370 -14.06 1.40 1.23
CA PHE A 370 -15.29 1.76 1.92
C PHE A 370 -16.48 0.97 1.40
N PHE A 371 -16.60 0.84 0.07
CA PHE A 371 -17.69 0.06 -0.55
C PHE A 371 -17.67 -1.39 -0.05
N VAL A 372 -16.54 -2.06 -0.15
CA VAL A 372 -16.37 -3.45 0.28
C VAL A 372 -16.64 -3.60 1.78
N ALA A 373 -16.08 -2.73 2.61
CA ALA A 373 -16.31 -2.78 4.06
C ALA A 373 -17.80 -2.59 4.43
N THR A 374 -18.52 -1.79 3.65
CA THR A 374 -19.95 -1.54 3.90
C THR A 374 -20.84 -2.68 3.40
N ILE A 375 -20.62 -3.12 2.16
CA ILE A 375 -21.44 -4.16 1.51
C ILE A 375 -21.27 -5.51 2.21
N PHE A 376 -20.07 -5.83 2.66
CA PHE A 376 -19.77 -7.09 3.32
C PHE A 376 -19.64 -6.95 4.85
N ALA A 377 -20.20 -5.87 5.41
CA ALA A 377 -20.23 -5.67 6.85
C ALA A 377 -20.92 -6.85 7.56
N GLY A 378 -20.28 -7.36 8.61
CA GLY A 378 -20.79 -8.49 9.38
C GLY A 378 -20.46 -9.87 8.81
N GLN A 379 -19.78 -9.96 7.66
CA GLN A 379 -19.15 -11.22 7.26
C GLN A 379 -18.01 -11.58 8.20
N THR A 380 -17.86 -12.86 8.41
CA THR A 380 -16.75 -13.47 9.15
C THR A 380 -15.88 -14.29 8.20
N LEU A 381 -14.69 -14.69 8.61
CA LEU A 381 -13.85 -15.58 7.81
C LEU A 381 -14.55 -16.92 7.52
N ALA A 382 -15.47 -17.35 8.40
CA ALA A 382 -16.25 -18.58 8.20
C ALA A 382 -17.24 -18.46 7.03
N ASP A 383 -17.65 -17.25 6.65
CA ASP A 383 -18.56 -17.01 5.53
C ASP A 383 -17.82 -17.02 4.17
N LEU A 384 -16.50 -17.04 4.19
CA LEU A 384 -15.70 -17.10 2.98
C LEU A 384 -15.47 -18.57 2.57
N PRO A 385 -15.32 -18.87 1.28
CA PRO A 385 -15.20 -20.25 0.79
C PRO A 385 -13.82 -20.88 1.09
N PHE A 386 -13.23 -20.57 2.24
CA PHE A 386 -11.92 -21.06 2.63
C PHE A 386 -11.88 -22.55 2.91
N ASP A 387 -12.98 -23.14 3.41
CA ASP A 387 -13.02 -24.57 3.66
C ASP A 387 -12.75 -25.39 2.40
N SER A 388 -13.26 -24.92 1.26
CA SER A 388 -12.96 -25.55 -0.02
C SER A 388 -11.49 -25.39 -0.43
N LEU A 389 -10.90 -24.19 -0.22
CA LEU A 389 -9.48 -23.93 -0.51
C LEU A 389 -8.57 -24.73 0.41
N VAL A 390 -8.90 -24.79 1.70
CA VAL A 390 -8.17 -25.61 2.69
C VAL A 390 -8.26 -27.09 2.34
N THR A 391 -9.42 -27.56 1.90
CA THR A 391 -9.62 -28.95 1.48
C THR A 391 -8.78 -29.27 0.23
N VAL A 392 -8.82 -28.42 -0.79
CA VAL A 392 -8.02 -28.56 -2.01
C VAL A 392 -6.53 -28.56 -1.69
N PHE A 393 -6.09 -27.67 -0.79
CA PHE A 393 -4.69 -27.64 -0.35
C PHE A 393 -4.29 -28.94 0.38
N LYS A 394 -5.11 -29.41 1.33
CA LYS A 394 -4.90 -30.67 2.03
C LYS A 394 -4.81 -31.85 1.05
N ASP A 395 -5.70 -31.89 0.08
CA ASP A 395 -5.72 -32.92 -0.94
C ASP A 395 -4.48 -32.86 -1.84
N ASN A 396 -4.05 -31.66 -2.24
CA ASN A 396 -2.83 -31.45 -3.01
C ASN A 396 -1.57 -31.87 -2.23
N VAL A 397 -1.49 -31.55 -0.94
CA VAL A 397 -0.38 -32.01 -0.10
C VAL A 397 -0.39 -33.51 0.06
N SER A 398 -1.55 -34.12 0.31
CA SER A 398 -1.70 -35.57 0.46
C SER A 398 -1.37 -36.30 -0.84
N ALA A 399 -1.69 -35.72 -1.98
CA ALA A 399 -1.36 -36.24 -3.30
C ALA A 399 0.10 -36.00 -3.74
N GLY A 400 0.91 -35.31 -2.92
CA GLY A 400 2.30 -34.97 -3.24
C GLY A 400 2.46 -33.92 -4.35
N ARG A 401 1.41 -33.15 -4.63
CA ARG A 401 1.43 -32.09 -5.65
C ARG A 401 2.09 -30.79 -5.19
N CYS A 402 2.28 -30.63 -3.88
CA CYS A 402 2.90 -29.45 -3.30
C CYS A 402 4.40 -29.65 -3.11
N ARG A 403 5.17 -28.62 -3.37
CA ARG A 403 6.62 -28.59 -3.19
C ARG A 403 7.05 -27.35 -2.41
N ALA A 404 8.09 -27.49 -1.58
CA ALA A 404 8.73 -26.34 -0.97
C ALA A 404 9.50 -25.52 -2.03
N VAL A 405 9.38 -24.19 -1.98
CA VAL A 405 10.10 -23.30 -2.90
C VAL A 405 11.40 -22.86 -2.26
N GLU A 406 12.53 -23.42 -2.73
CA GLU A 406 13.83 -23.20 -2.10
C GLU A 406 14.41 -21.78 -2.28
N ALA A 407 14.18 -21.13 -3.40
CA ALA A 407 14.84 -19.86 -3.74
C ALA A 407 14.40 -18.68 -2.89
N GLU A 408 13.19 -18.73 -2.35
CA GLU A 408 12.58 -17.67 -1.56
C GLU A 408 12.40 -18.06 -0.09
N GLN A 409 12.91 -19.20 0.29
CA GLN A 409 12.74 -19.88 1.58
C GLN A 409 13.14 -19.06 2.80
N ARG A 410 13.97 -18.06 2.65
CA ARG A 410 14.43 -17.27 3.79
C ARG A 410 13.37 -16.34 4.35
N PHE A 411 12.30 -16.06 3.59
CA PHE A 411 11.22 -15.14 3.98
C PHE A 411 10.00 -15.83 4.52
N TYR A 412 9.69 -16.98 3.95
CA TYR A 412 8.56 -17.81 4.32
C TYR A 412 9.09 -19.23 4.50
N ALA A 413 9.63 -19.50 5.70
CA ALA A 413 10.17 -20.83 6.02
C ALA A 413 9.17 -21.96 5.74
N ASP A 414 7.90 -21.59 5.51
CA ASP A 414 6.75 -22.47 5.43
C ASP A 414 5.96 -22.30 4.11
N ARG A 415 6.57 -21.74 3.05
CA ARG A 415 5.89 -21.52 1.78
C ARG A 415 5.89 -22.74 0.89
N PHE A 416 4.71 -23.09 0.35
CA PHE A 416 4.52 -24.17 -0.59
C PHE A 416 3.86 -23.67 -1.87
N VAL A 417 4.27 -24.22 -3.00
CA VAL A 417 3.58 -24.09 -4.27
C VAL A 417 2.93 -25.41 -4.59
N CYS A 418 1.64 -25.40 -4.82
CA CYS A 418 0.86 -26.57 -5.20
C CYS A 418 0.43 -26.43 -6.65
N ASP A 419 0.70 -27.46 -7.44
CA ASP A 419 0.22 -27.54 -8.81
C ASP A 419 -1.23 -28.01 -8.84
N THR A 420 -2.03 -27.54 -9.78
CA THR A 420 -3.29 -28.18 -10.12
C THR A 420 -3.02 -29.58 -10.63
N GLU A 421 -3.99 -30.48 -10.54
CA GLU A 421 -3.84 -31.85 -11.02
C GLU A 421 -3.43 -31.92 -12.50
N GLU A 422 -3.99 -31.04 -13.33
CA GLU A 422 -3.66 -30.94 -14.76
C GLU A 422 -2.24 -30.41 -14.96
N ALA A 423 -1.82 -29.37 -14.27
CA ALA A 423 -0.47 -28.80 -14.37
C ALA A 423 0.58 -29.79 -13.85
N PHE A 424 0.31 -30.50 -12.76
CA PHE A 424 1.18 -31.55 -12.23
C PHE A 424 1.34 -32.70 -13.21
N THR A 425 0.24 -33.21 -13.78
CA THR A 425 0.23 -34.28 -14.77
C THR A 425 0.99 -33.86 -16.02
N ALA A 426 0.72 -32.69 -16.58
CA ALA A 426 1.40 -32.15 -17.76
C ALA A 426 2.91 -31.99 -17.55
N ARG A 427 3.35 -31.56 -16.37
CA ARG A 427 4.76 -31.40 -16.02
C ARG A 427 5.46 -32.75 -15.82
N CYS A 428 4.73 -33.74 -15.34
CA CYS A 428 5.29 -35.04 -14.95
C CYS A 428 5.11 -36.12 -15.98
N GLU A 429 4.28 -35.90 -17.01
CA GLU A 429 4.15 -36.87 -18.13
C GLU A 429 5.47 -36.98 -18.91
N GLY A 430 6.11 -38.15 -18.81
CA GLY A 430 7.37 -38.46 -19.49
C GLY A 430 8.65 -38.05 -18.76
N ALA A 431 8.56 -37.49 -17.54
CA ALA A 431 9.72 -37.13 -16.76
C ALA A 431 10.28 -38.32 -15.97
N SER A 432 11.60 -38.47 -15.99
CA SER A 432 12.31 -39.43 -15.14
C SER A 432 12.24 -39.00 -13.67
N PRO A 433 12.26 -39.93 -12.70
CA PRO A 433 12.30 -39.61 -11.25
C PRO A 433 13.41 -38.65 -10.83
N THR A 434 14.41 -38.45 -11.68
CA THR A 434 15.53 -37.52 -11.44
C THR A 434 15.25 -36.08 -11.87
N THR A 435 14.10 -35.79 -12.50
CA THR A 435 13.77 -34.46 -13.08
C THR A 435 12.75 -33.65 -12.28
N GLY A 436 12.58 -33.94 -11.00
CA GLY A 436 11.82 -33.05 -10.08
C GLY A 436 10.32 -33.29 -9.98
N CYS A 437 9.81 -34.39 -10.57
CA CYS A 437 8.40 -34.78 -10.45
C CYS A 437 8.07 -35.65 -9.22
N THR A 438 9.06 -36.04 -8.45
CA THR A 438 8.87 -36.66 -7.14
C THR A 438 9.56 -35.77 -6.13
N LEU A 439 8.83 -35.24 -5.16
CA LEU A 439 9.44 -34.69 -3.95
C LEU A 439 10.33 -35.78 -3.33
N ALA A 440 11.55 -35.42 -2.94
CA ALA A 440 12.35 -36.33 -2.15
C ALA A 440 11.52 -36.71 -0.91
N PRO A 441 11.56 -37.99 -0.44
CA PRO A 441 10.76 -38.43 0.72
C PRO A 441 10.94 -37.57 1.96
N ARG A 442 12.09 -36.94 2.09
CA ARG A 442 12.41 -36.00 3.19
C ARG A 442 11.63 -34.69 3.08
N ASP A 443 11.45 -34.17 1.87
CA ASP A 443 10.74 -32.91 1.64
C ASP A 443 9.24 -33.10 1.84
N HIS A 444 8.70 -34.24 1.39
CA HIS A 444 7.29 -34.58 1.58
C HIS A 444 6.91 -34.75 3.06
N ALA A 445 7.75 -35.40 3.88
CA ALA A 445 7.50 -35.55 5.30
C ALA A 445 7.59 -34.21 6.05
N SER A 446 8.52 -33.34 5.66
CA SER A 446 8.65 -31.99 6.20
C SER A 446 7.45 -31.13 5.87
N VAL A 447 7.01 -31.14 4.59
CA VAL A 447 5.81 -30.45 4.11
C VAL A 447 4.57 -30.94 4.86
N GLN A 448 4.38 -32.25 5.00
CA GLN A 448 3.25 -32.81 5.75
C GLN A 448 3.25 -32.41 7.22
N ALA A 449 4.42 -32.39 7.89
CA ALA A 449 4.54 -32.02 9.28
C ALA A 449 4.22 -30.53 9.51
N MET A 450 4.61 -29.67 8.57
CA MET A 450 4.35 -28.24 8.62
C MET A 450 2.88 -27.96 8.36
N VAL A 451 2.32 -28.52 7.31
CA VAL A 451 0.89 -28.41 6.99
C VAL A 451 0.02 -28.93 8.11
N GLN A 452 0.39 -30.05 8.75
CA GLN A 452 -0.37 -30.57 9.88
C GLN A 452 -0.37 -29.61 11.07
N LYS A 453 0.74 -28.92 11.30
CA LYS A 453 0.85 -27.90 12.36
C LYS A 453 -0.06 -26.70 12.09
N ASP A 454 -0.12 -26.25 10.81
CA ASP A 454 -0.88 -25.06 10.42
C ASP A 454 -2.37 -25.39 10.20
N VAL A 455 -2.68 -26.63 9.80
CA VAL A 455 -4.05 -27.15 9.66
C VAL A 455 -4.77 -27.21 11.02
N ASP A 456 -4.04 -27.41 12.11
CA ASP A 456 -4.60 -27.36 13.47
C ASP A 456 -4.87 -25.90 13.93
N GLN A 457 -4.48 -24.89 13.11
CA GLN A 457 -4.74 -23.46 13.32
C GLN A 457 -5.32 -22.85 12.04
N PRO A 458 -6.62 -23.06 11.77
CA PRO A 458 -7.27 -22.62 10.53
C PRO A 458 -7.16 -21.11 10.25
N GLU A 459 -7.09 -20.32 11.31
CA GLU A 459 -6.95 -18.85 11.24
C GLU A 459 -5.60 -18.43 10.63
N ILE A 460 -4.51 -19.12 10.96
CA ILE A 460 -3.18 -18.87 10.40
C ILE A 460 -3.14 -19.26 8.93
N LEU A 461 -3.74 -20.39 8.60
CA LEU A 461 -3.82 -20.89 7.22
C LEU A 461 -4.64 -19.95 6.34
N GLN A 462 -5.74 -19.42 6.84
CA GLN A 462 -6.60 -18.46 6.16
C GLN A 462 -5.87 -17.13 5.92
N ALA A 463 -5.21 -16.58 6.94
CA ALA A 463 -4.41 -15.38 6.83
C ALA A 463 -3.26 -15.55 5.80
N TRP A 464 -2.69 -16.73 5.75
CA TRP A 464 -1.59 -17.07 4.86
C TRP A 464 -2.05 -17.13 3.38
N PHE A 465 -3.17 -17.81 3.09
CA PHE A 465 -3.75 -17.86 1.74
C PHE A 465 -4.15 -16.48 1.23
N LEU A 466 -4.69 -15.63 2.09
CA LEU A 466 -5.06 -14.27 1.69
C LEU A 466 -3.86 -13.36 1.41
N ALA A 467 -2.83 -13.44 2.23
CA ALA A 467 -1.59 -12.71 1.98
C ALA A 467 -0.95 -13.12 0.65
N GLU A 468 -0.93 -14.42 0.34
CA GLU A 468 -0.37 -14.95 -0.91
C GLU A 468 -1.20 -14.55 -2.14
N SER A 469 -2.53 -14.59 -2.06
CA SER A 469 -3.40 -14.21 -3.19
C SER A 469 -3.29 -12.73 -3.57
N LEU A 470 -2.89 -11.88 -2.62
CA LEU A 470 -2.69 -10.45 -2.84
C LEU A 470 -1.32 -10.11 -3.44
N PHE A 471 -0.28 -10.87 -3.11
CA PHE A 471 1.09 -10.58 -3.53
C PHE A 471 1.55 -11.32 -4.79
N ASN A 472 0.97 -12.49 -5.13
CA ASN A 472 1.40 -13.33 -6.25
C ASN A 472 0.23 -13.78 -7.13
N ARG A 473 -0.35 -12.83 -7.85
CA ARG A 473 -1.49 -13.09 -8.77
C ARG A 473 -1.21 -14.06 -9.92
N GLN A 474 0.02 -14.39 -10.22
CA GLN A 474 0.37 -15.22 -11.40
C GLN A 474 0.73 -16.68 -11.11
N GLU A 475 1.00 -17.06 -9.86
CA GLU A 475 1.50 -18.40 -9.55
C GLU A 475 0.51 -19.32 -8.82
N ILE A 476 -0.63 -18.78 -8.32
CA ILE A 476 -1.61 -19.57 -7.56
C ILE A 476 -2.79 -20.04 -8.43
N ILE A 477 -2.98 -19.43 -9.60
CA ILE A 477 -4.13 -19.71 -10.50
C ILE A 477 -3.70 -20.37 -11.82
N THR A 478 -2.49 -20.85 -11.95
CA THR A 478 -2.11 -21.65 -13.14
C THR A 478 -1.82 -23.08 -12.77
#